data_22b019f4e0f591ae623e04bdc5304130
#
_entry.id   22b019f4e0f591ae623e04bdc5304130
#
_cell.length_a   1.000
_cell.length_b   1.000
_cell.length_c   1.000
_cell.angle_alpha   90.00
_cell.angle_beta   90.00
_cell.angle_gamma   90.00
#
_symmetry.space_group_name_H-M   'P 1'
#
loop_
_entity.id
_entity.type
_entity.pdbx_description
1 polymer ?
#
loop_
_entity_poly.entity_id
_entity_poly.type
_entity_poly.pdbx_seq_one_letter_code
_entity_poly.pdbx_strand_id
1 'polypeptide(L)'
;MNAGSLEGALRLQKLIVFSVIMLLVLVFGYMLADDAFFAAFAFGGLAWLMLMPYHATLSVTCAVATFSTALIMPFFPGRPFVWEAAALLGWTGCVLVFSFRQYRDEMWDSIREHKWMLLGVAGYCAVLVFTMIERGVGFRTMGGSQMGGRFYFQQLTCAIFPLLFMMVRLKEDQIRKLFIIQCALSATWVISDVIFTNAPGLFNILFFLEVPGDARNFEMERMKMGINRYQSLAFVSIGFLWLLLIKNKLSDFLTAKGTWLVPAGLVIVGAGLLSGHRYTVVIIVLVMAFMVFTQRLITMRNAMAGILVLALGLTISYGFAERMPLAAQRALSVLPGITVHRDARLDGLSTMETRRVLRVEGLKMMSEYLWVGRGFGQSGFGDHSLQWDPTAITYHINQGRFYNGFIGLMVNTGLFGTCFMLLFLFAGSVVAMKVIFHLREHGVEDDFSRVSCIVSCLWMANVVAFIALHGDSEYAMKTFSLQAGLLIACQYMLRDRLREEPPEQLELE
;
A
#
# COMPACT_ATOMS: atom_id res chain seq x y z
N MET A 1 10.09 -26.57 43.25
CA MET A 1 10.82 -26.19 42.03
C MET A 1 10.49 -24.74 41.76
N ASN A 2 11.50 -23.86 41.74
CA ASN A 2 11.28 -22.43 41.52
C ASN A 2 10.78 -22.21 40.09
N ALA A 3 9.78 -21.36 39.91
CA ALA A 3 9.21 -21.03 38.58
C ALA A 3 10.28 -20.65 37.53
N GLY A 4 11.37 -20.01 37.96
CA GLY A 4 12.51 -19.66 37.08
C GLY A 4 13.30 -20.86 36.56
N SER A 5 13.34 -21.99 37.31
CA SER A 5 14.04 -23.20 36.83
C SER A 5 13.24 -23.96 35.77
N LEU A 6 11.91 -23.92 35.85
CA LEU A 6 11.01 -24.52 34.85
C LEU A 6 11.05 -23.73 33.54
N GLU A 7 11.07 -22.41 33.64
CA GLU A 7 11.14 -21.54 32.46
C GLU A 7 12.49 -21.66 31.70
N GLY A 8 13.60 -21.79 32.47
CA GLY A 8 14.92 -22.08 31.93
C GLY A 8 15.00 -23.45 31.22
N ALA A 9 14.42 -24.48 31.82
CA ALA A 9 14.35 -25.82 31.20
C ALA A 9 13.50 -25.85 29.94
N LEU A 10 12.37 -25.14 29.92
CA LEU A 10 11.54 -25.01 28.72
C LEU A 10 12.24 -24.23 27.60
N ARG A 11 13.00 -23.19 27.92
CA ARG A 11 13.82 -22.45 26.94
C ARG A 11 14.91 -23.34 26.34
N LEU A 12 15.59 -24.10 27.20
CA LEU A 12 16.63 -25.03 26.74
C LEU A 12 16.05 -26.14 25.85
N GLN A 13 14.92 -26.72 26.22
CA GLN A 13 14.24 -27.73 25.41
C GLN A 13 13.82 -27.19 24.04
N LYS A 14 13.27 -25.97 23.98
CA LYS A 14 12.92 -25.29 22.74
C LYS A 14 14.16 -25.07 21.85
N LEU A 15 15.26 -24.63 22.46
CA LEU A 15 16.52 -24.40 21.76
C LEU A 15 17.07 -25.70 21.19
N ILE A 16 17.02 -26.80 21.94
CA ILE A 16 17.47 -28.12 21.48
C ILE A 16 16.62 -28.62 20.32
N VAL A 17 15.29 -28.60 20.45
CA VAL A 17 14.38 -29.05 19.37
C VAL A 17 14.60 -28.23 18.08
N PHE A 18 14.78 -26.94 18.23
CA PHE A 18 15.01 -26.05 17.11
C PHE A 18 16.36 -26.31 16.45
N SER A 19 17.41 -26.53 17.25
CA SER A 19 18.76 -26.89 16.75
C SER A 19 18.77 -28.22 16.01
N VAL A 20 18.00 -29.21 16.47
CA VAL A 20 17.84 -30.51 15.81
C VAL A 20 17.11 -30.35 14.47
N ILE A 21 16.01 -29.59 14.41
CA ILE A 21 15.29 -29.31 13.17
C ILE A 21 16.21 -28.62 12.16
N MET A 22 17.02 -27.64 12.61
CA MET A 22 17.95 -26.95 11.73
C MET A 22 19.07 -27.85 11.23
N LEU A 23 19.60 -28.70 12.09
CA LEU A 23 20.61 -29.68 11.68
C LEU A 23 20.05 -30.63 10.59
N LEU A 24 18.80 -31.06 10.76
CA LEU A 24 18.12 -31.88 9.75
C LEU A 24 17.94 -31.14 8.43
N VAL A 25 17.49 -29.87 8.48
CA VAL A 25 17.32 -29.03 7.29
C VAL A 25 18.66 -28.77 6.60
N LEU A 26 19.75 -28.56 7.38
CA LEU A 26 21.11 -28.39 6.85
C LEU A 26 21.61 -29.70 6.17
N VAL A 27 21.38 -30.85 6.79
CA VAL A 27 21.76 -32.15 6.21
C VAL A 27 20.98 -32.43 4.93
N PHE A 28 19.66 -32.16 4.92
CA PHE A 28 18.84 -32.29 3.70
C PHE A 28 19.28 -31.31 2.62
N GLY A 29 19.58 -30.07 2.98
CA GLY A 29 20.10 -29.06 2.06
C GLY A 29 21.44 -29.46 1.46
N TYR A 30 22.35 -30.06 2.26
CA TYR A 30 23.60 -30.57 1.79
C TYR A 30 23.44 -31.72 0.80
N MET A 31 22.48 -32.60 1.04
CA MET A 31 22.20 -33.73 0.12
C MET A 31 21.57 -33.33 -1.21
N LEU A 32 20.98 -32.12 -1.29
CA LEU A 32 20.21 -31.65 -2.45
C LEU A 32 20.89 -30.54 -3.25
N ALA A 33 22.01 -29.97 -2.78
CA ALA A 33 22.53 -28.72 -3.31
C ALA A 33 23.97 -28.81 -3.83
N ASP A 34 24.19 -28.03 -4.89
CA ASP A 34 25.51 -27.58 -5.34
C ASP A 34 26.17 -26.75 -4.23
N ASP A 35 27.49 -26.82 -4.06
CA ASP A 35 28.22 -26.24 -2.91
C ASP A 35 27.91 -24.76 -2.60
N ALA A 36 27.76 -23.95 -3.62
CA ALA A 36 27.44 -22.52 -3.45
C ALA A 36 26.02 -22.28 -2.91
N PHE A 37 25.04 -23.07 -3.36
CA PHE A 37 23.66 -22.98 -2.88
C PHE A 37 23.55 -23.49 -1.44
N PHE A 38 24.28 -24.55 -1.11
CA PHE A 38 24.37 -25.08 0.25
C PHE A 38 24.94 -24.06 1.21
N ALA A 39 26.07 -23.39 0.86
CA ALA A 39 26.67 -22.38 1.67
C ALA A 39 25.69 -21.21 1.93
N ALA A 40 25.02 -20.71 0.88
CA ALA A 40 24.03 -19.66 0.99
C ALA A 40 22.84 -20.07 1.87
N PHE A 41 22.36 -21.31 1.73
CA PHE A 41 21.28 -21.85 2.54
C PHE A 41 21.69 -22.06 4.01
N ALA A 42 22.89 -22.57 4.26
CA ALA A 42 23.42 -22.77 5.60
C ALA A 42 23.64 -21.45 6.34
N PHE A 43 24.29 -20.47 5.71
CA PHE A 43 24.47 -19.14 6.28
C PHE A 43 23.14 -18.39 6.44
N GLY A 44 22.26 -18.48 5.46
CA GLY A 44 20.91 -17.89 5.52
C GLY A 44 20.07 -18.50 6.64
N GLY A 45 20.11 -19.83 6.79
CA GLY A 45 19.42 -20.53 7.85
C GLY A 45 19.99 -20.21 9.25
N LEU A 46 21.30 -20.12 9.38
CA LEU A 46 21.94 -19.68 10.62
C LEU A 46 21.57 -18.26 10.98
N ALA A 47 21.65 -17.33 10.03
CA ALA A 47 21.24 -15.94 10.22
C ALA A 47 19.74 -15.85 10.59
N TRP A 48 18.90 -16.63 9.92
CA TRP A 48 17.46 -16.70 10.23
C TRP A 48 17.22 -17.15 11.68
N LEU A 49 17.95 -18.15 12.15
CA LEU A 49 17.90 -18.63 13.55
C LEU A 49 18.36 -17.55 14.54
N MET A 50 19.51 -16.95 14.29
CA MET A 50 20.04 -15.90 15.18
C MET A 50 19.10 -14.70 15.29
N LEU A 51 18.37 -14.39 14.21
CA LEU A 51 17.41 -13.30 14.15
C LEU A 51 16.00 -13.69 14.64
N MET A 52 15.77 -14.96 15.03
CA MET A 52 14.46 -15.48 15.43
C MET A 52 13.72 -14.60 16.46
N PRO A 53 14.36 -14.09 17.53
CA PRO A 53 13.68 -13.22 18.50
C PRO A 53 13.20 -11.89 17.92
N TYR A 54 13.80 -11.48 16.80
CA TYR A 54 13.57 -10.19 16.16
C TYR A 54 12.72 -10.29 14.90
N HIS A 55 12.31 -11.50 14.44
CA HIS A 55 11.61 -11.68 13.17
C HIS A 55 10.39 -10.78 13.01
N ALA A 56 9.53 -10.69 14.02
CA ALA A 56 8.35 -9.85 13.97
C ALA A 56 8.70 -8.36 13.86
N THR A 57 9.67 -7.89 14.66
CA THR A 57 10.12 -6.49 14.62
C THR A 57 10.83 -6.16 13.30
N LEU A 58 11.72 -7.04 12.82
CA LEU A 58 12.40 -6.89 11.55
C LEU A 58 11.41 -6.89 10.38
N SER A 59 10.43 -7.79 10.41
CA SER A 59 9.37 -7.84 9.41
C SER A 59 8.62 -6.51 9.34
N VAL A 60 8.13 -6.00 10.46
CA VAL A 60 7.38 -4.74 10.51
C VAL A 60 8.26 -3.58 10.07
N THR A 61 9.47 -3.43 10.60
CA THR A 61 10.34 -2.29 10.28
C THR A 61 10.78 -2.31 8.81
N CYS A 62 11.19 -3.45 8.30
CA CYS A 62 11.60 -3.62 6.91
C CYS A 62 10.41 -3.42 5.96
N ALA A 63 9.24 -4.01 6.26
CA ALA A 63 8.05 -3.87 5.45
C ALA A 63 7.60 -2.41 5.36
N VAL A 64 7.50 -1.70 6.48
CA VAL A 64 7.11 -0.27 6.48
C VAL A 64 8.10 0.56 5.67
N ALA A 65 9.39 0.38 5.91
CA ALA A 65 10.43 1.17 5.22
C ALA A 65 10.43 0.94 3.71
N THR A 66 10.16 -0.31 3.24
CA THR A 66 10.35 -0.67 1.82
C THR A 66 9.06 -0.84 1.03
N PHE A 67 7.88 -0.71 1.66
CA PHE A 67 6.59 -0.97 1.02
C PHE A 67 6.32 -0.10 -0.21
N SER A 68 6.75 1.15 -0.18
CA SER A 68 6.57 2.11 -1.27
C SER A 68 7.79 2.21 -2.20
N THR A 69 8.67 1.21 -2.20
CA THR A 69 9.92 1.23 -2.97
C THR A 69 9.88 0.35 -4.20
N ALA A 70 10.73 0.64 -5.17
CA ALA A 70 11.01 -0.22 -6.32
C ALA A 70 12.01 -1.34 -6.01
N LEU A 71 12.45 -1.51 -4.76
CA LEU A 71 13.48 -2.47 -4.38
C LEU A 71 12.97 -3.90 -4.50
N ILE A 72 13.68 -4.71 -5.28
CA ILE A 72 13.44 -6.14 -5.46
C ILE A 72 14.65 -6.96 -4.99
N MET A 73 14.42 -8.25 -4.77
CA MET A 73 15.46 -9.24 -4.50
C MET A 73 15.79 -10.01 -5.79
N PRO A 74 16.76 -9.56 -6.58
CA PRO A 74 16.97 -10.04 -7.94
C PRO A 74 17.49 -11.47 -8.03
N PHE A 75 18.11 -11.97 -6.96
CA PHE A 75 18.68 -13.32 -6.88
C PHE A 75 17.64 -14.40 -6.56
N PHE A 76 16.44 -14.00 -6.12
CA PHE A 76 15.37 -14.94 -5.82
C PHE A 76 14.49 -15.21 -7.03
N PRO A 77 14.04 -16.45 -7.24
CA PRO A 77 13.05 -16.76 -8.27
C PRO A 77 11.83 -15.84 -8.13
N GLY A 78 11.42 -15.24 -9.24
CA GLY A 78 10.27 -14.34 -9.22
C GLY A 78 10.54 -12.92 -8.79
N ARG A 79 11.77 -12.58 -8.44
CA ARG A 79 12.20 -11.23 -8.07
C ARG A 79 11.21 -10.57 -7.10
N PRO A 80 10.97 -11.13 -5.89
CA PRO A 80 10.05 -10.55 -4.92
C PRO A 80 10.53 -9.16 -4.49
N PHE A 81 9.59 -8.30 -4.18
CA PHE A 81 9.91 -7.03 -3.51
C PHE A 81 10.47 -7.29 -2.11
N VAL A 82 11.32 -6.41 -1.62
CA VAL A 82 11.90 -6.53 -0.28
C VAL A 82 10.82 -6.57 0.80
N TRP A 83 9.73 -5.79 0.66
CA TRP A 83 8.60 -5.82 1.59
C TRP A 83 7.84 -7.17 1.56
N GLU A 84 7.82 -7.90 0.44
CA GLU A 84 7.20 -9.23 0.37
C GLU A 84 8.01 -10.26 1.16
N ALA A 85 9.34 -10.21 1.04
CA ALA A 85 10.21 -11.05 1.86
C ALA A 85 10.07 -10.70 3.36
N ALA A 86 9.95 -9.43 3.69
CA ALA A 86 9.68 -9.00 5.06
C ALA A 86 8.33 -9.52 5.58
N ALA A 87 7.28 -9.52 4.76
CA ALA A 87 5.99 -10.07 5.14
C ALA A 87 6.04 -11.60 5.34
N LEU A 88 6.78 -12.34 4.50
CA LEU A 88 7.03 -13.78 4.70
C LEU A 88 7.78 -14.05 6.01
N LEU A 89 8.79 -13.22 6.33
CA LEU A 89 9.45 -13.27 7.63
C LEU A 89 8.46 -13.03 8.78
N GLY A 90 7.48 -12.17 8.57
CA GLY A 90 6.39 -11.92 9.52
C GLY A 90 5.51 -13.16 9.74
N TRP A 91 5.14 -13.88 8.69
CA TRP A 91 4.42 -15.14 8.81
C TRP A 91 5.19 -16.17 9.64
N THR A 92 6.50 -16.34 9.35
CA THR A 92 7.34 -17.24 10.15
C THR A 92 7.44 -16.79 11.61
N GLY A 93 7.59 -15.49 11.84
CA GLY A 93 7.59 -14.90 13.19
C GLY A 93 6.29 -15.18 13.95
N CYS A 94 5.14 -15.01 13.31
CA CYS A 94 3.84 -15.34 13.91
C CYS A 94 3.73 -16.82 14.26
N VAL A 95 4.05 -17.71 13.33
CA VAL A 95 4.03 -19.17 13.57
C VAL A 95 4.89 -19.52 14.79
N LEU A 96 6.11 -18.96 14.88
CA LEU A 96 7.01 -19.20 16.01
C LEU A 96 6.44 -18.69 17.33
N VAL A 97 5.90 -17.47 17.37
CA VAL A 97 5.30 -16.88 18.56
C VAL A 97 4.13 -17.75 19.06
N PHE A 98 3.24 -18.17 18.17
CA PHE A 98 2.10 -19.02 18.53
C PHE A 98 2.53 -20.44 18.93
N SER A 99 3.47 -21.05 18.19
CA SER A 99 3.96 -22.42 18.49
C SER A 99 4.67 -22.50 19.82
N PHE A 100 5.46 -21.47 20.17
CA PHE A 100 6.20 -21.43 21.42
C PHE A 100 5.47 -20.70 22.57
N ARG A 101 4.22 -20.32 22.35
CA ARG A 101 3.41 -19.58 23.33
C ARG A 101 4.12 -18.36 23.93
N GLN A 102 4.89 -17.65 23.11
CA GLN A 102 5.60 -16.43 23.49
C GLN A 102 4.73 -15.18 23.31
N TYR A 103 3.48 -15.25 23.70
CA TYR A 103 2.56 -14.13 23.58
C TYR A 103 2.34 -13.48 24.93
N ARG A 104 2.15 -12.16 24.91
CA ARG A 104 1.82 -11.35 26.07
C ARG A 104 0.30 -11.18 26.16
N ASP A 105 -0.22 -10.98 27.36
CA ASP A 105 -1.64 -10.73 27.58
C ASP A 105 -2.13 -9.52 26.77
N GLU A 106 -1.29 -8.48 26.69
CA GLU A 106 -1.54 -7.29 25.88
C GLU A 106 -1.78 -7.57 24.39
N MET A 107 -1.16 -8.60 23.84
CA MET A 107 -1.42 -9.04 22.45
C MET A 107 -2.84 -9.59 22.32
N TRP A 108 -3.29 -10.37 23.30
CA TRP A 108 -4.65 -10.92 23.30
C TRP A 108 -5.71 -9.84 23.45
N ASP A 109 -5.45 -8.82 24.29
CA ASP A 109 -6.34 -7.68 24.41
C ASP A 109 -6.44 -6.92 23.11
N SER A 110 -5.30 -6.73 22.42
CA SER A 110 -5.25 -6.14 21.09
C SER A 110 -6.04 -6.94 20.06
N ILE A 111 -5.88 -8.27 20.04
CA ILE A 111 -6.61 -9.17 19.14
C ILE A 111 -8.12 -9.09 19.42
N ARG A 112 -8.52 -9.06 20.69
CA ARG A 112 -9.94 -8.92 21.09
C ARG A 112 -10.53 -7.58 20.68
N GLU A 113 -9.79 -6.50 20.86
CA GLU A 113 -10.22 -5.15 20.46
C GLU A 113 -10.44 -5.07 18.93
N HIS A 114 -9.55 -5.68 18.14
CA HIS A 114 -9.60 -5.61 16.68
C HIS A 114 -10.12 -6.89 16.02
N LYS A 115 -10.89 -7.70 16.74
CA LYS A 115 -11.39 -9.02 16.27
C LYS A 115 -12.13 -8.95 14.93
N TRP A 116 -12.91 -7.91 14.69
CA TRP A 116 -13.66 -7.74 13.43
C TRP A 116 -12.75 -7.46 12.24
N MET A 117 -11.67 -6.71 12.46
CA MET A 117 -10.64 -6.49 11.44
C MET A 117 -9.94 -7.79 11.09
N LEU A 118 -9.51 -8.56 12.10
CA LEU A 118 -8.86 -9.86 11.89
C LEU A 118 -9.80 -10.89 11.27
N LEU A 119 -11.08 -10.90 11.67
CA LEU A 119 -12.09 -11.76 11.06
C LEU A 119 -12.26 -11.42 9.57
N GLY A 120 -12.33 -10.14 9.23
CA GLY A 120 -12.38 -9.69 7.83
C GLY A 120 -11.17 -10.17 7.03
N VAL A 121 -9.95 -9.99 7.56
CA VAL A 121 -8.71 -10.46 6.93
C VAL A 121 -8.70 -11.98 6.78
N ALA A 122 -8.95 -12.72 7.86
CA ALA A 122 -8.91 -14.19 7.86
C ALA A 122 -9.97 -14.78 6.93
N GLY A 123 -11.20 -14.25 6.98
CA GLY A 123 -12.29 -14.67 6.11
C GLY A 123 -12.00 -14.38 4.63
N TYR A 124 -11.44 -13.21 4.33
CA TYR A 124 -11.03 -12.88 2.98
C TYR A 124 -9.92 -13.83 2.48
N CYS A 125 -8.91 -14.12 3.29
CA CYS A 125 -7.86 -15.08 2.96
C CYS A 125 -8.43 -16.49 2.73
N ALA A 126 -9.38 -16.93 3.55
CA ALA A 126 -10.05 -18.22 3.37
C ALA A 126 -10.79 -18.29 2.03
N VAL A 127 -11.49 -17.22 1.65
CA VAL A 127 -12.16 -17.14 0.35
C VAL A 127 -11.15 -17.13 -0.79
N LEU A 128 -10.01 -16.43 -0.66
CA LEU A 128 -8.96 -16.46 -1.67
C LEU A 128 -8.41 -17.88 -1.88
N VAL A 129 -8.11 -18.60 -0.78
CA VAL A 129 -7.64 -19.99 -0.83
C VAL A 129 -8.70 -20.89 -1.47
N PHE A 130 -9.97 -20.75 -1.09
CA PHE A 130 -11.07 -21.47 -1.69
C PHE A 130 -11.18 -21.20 -3.20
N THR A 131 -11.11 -19.94 -3.59
CA THR A 131 -11.13 -19.56 -5.02
C THR A 131 -9.93 -20.12 -5.78
N MET A 132 -8.73 -20.20 -5.16
CA MET A 132 -7.56 -20.84 -5.74
C MET A 132 -7.78 -22.34 -5.98
N ILE A 133 -8.45 -23.03 -5.06
CA ILE A 133 -8.75 -24.47 -5.19
C ILE A 133 -9.76 -24.69 -6.32
N GLU A 134 -10.84 -23.90 -6.36
CA GLU A 134 -11.95 -24.07 -7.33
C GLU A 134 -11.58 -23.61 -8.75
N ARG A 135 -10.83 -22.51 -8.87
CA ARG A 135 -10.54 -21.83 -10.14
C ARG A 135 -9.10 -22.02 -10.63
N GLY A 136 -8.26 -22.59 -9.79
CA GLY A 136 -6.82 -22.71 -10.05
C GLY A 136 -6.04 -21.43 -9.76
N VAL A 137 -4.72 -21.57 -9.70
CA VAL A 137 -3.79 -20.48 -9.33
C VAL A 137 -3.22 -19.76 -10.56
N GLY A 138 -3.38 -20.34 -11.75
CA GLY A 138 -2.75 -19.84 -12.97
C GLY A 138 -1.25 -20.18 -13.05
N PHE A 139 -0.64 -19.97 -14.23
CA PHE A 139 0.70 -20.47 -14.58
C PHE A 139 1.88 -19.73 -13.89
N ARG A 140 1.69 -18.58 -13.27
CA ARG A 140 2.78 -17.80 -12.68
C ARG A 140 2.53 -17.50 -11.22
N THR A 141 2.96 -18.41 -10.38
CA THR A 141 2.96 -18.22 -8.92
C THR A 141 4.08 -17.28 -8.48
N MET A 142 5.21 -17.32 -9.17
CA MET A 142 6.36 -16.45 -8.89
C MET A 142 6.94 -15.94 -10.20
N GLY A 143 7.22 -14.65 -10.25
CA GLY A 143 7.92 -14.03 -11.37
C GLY A 143 7.06 -13.58 -12.54
N GLY A 144 7.06 -12.29 -12.74
CA GLY A 144 6.30 -11.56 -13.75
C GLY A 144 5.15 -10.78 -13.15
N SER A 145 5.19 -9.50 -13.32
CA SER A 145 4.52 -8.50 -12.51
C SER A 145 3.00 -8.46 -12.55
N GLN A 146 2.30 -9.30 -13.31
CA GLN A 146 0.91 -8.95 -13.63
C GLN A 146 -0.10 -10.08 -13.87
N MET A 147 0.16 -11.35 -13.55
CA MET A 147 -0.83 -12.42 -13.82
C MET A 147 -0.90 -13.53 -12.77
N GLY A 148 -2.11 -14.01 -12.51
CA GLY A 148 -2.38 -15.27 -11.85
C GLY A 148 -1.94 -15.36 -10.40
N GLY A 149 -1.18 -16.37 -10.08
CA GLY A 149 -0.73 -16.69 -8.73
C GLY A 149 0.01 -15.57 -8.01
N ARG A 150 0.59 -14.60 -8.74
CA ARG A 150 1.26 -13.44 -8.13
C ARG A 150 0.30 -12.57 -7.31
N PHE A 151 -0.92 -12.34 -7.80
CA PHE A 151 -1.91 -11.56 -7.06
C PHE A 151 -2.37 -12.27 -5.79
N TYR A 152 -2.63 -13.58 -5.88
CA TYR A 152 -2.95 -14.38 -4.69
C TYR A 152 -1.80 -14.34 -3.68
N PHE A 153 -0.58 -14.59 -4.14
CA PHE A 153 0.60 -14.56 -3.29
C PHE A 153 0.75 -13.21 -2.57
N GLN A 154 0.66 -12.10 -3.29
CA GLN A 154 0.77 -10.77 -2.69
C GLN A 154 -0.32 -10.50 -1.66
N GLN A 155 -1.58 -10.83 -1.96
CA GLN A 155 -2.69 -10.60 -1.05
C GLN A 155 -2.58 -11.45 0.22
N LEU A 156 -2.29 -12.74 0.09
CA LEU A 156 -2.12 -13.64 1.23
C LEU A 156 -0.89 -13.24 2.07
N THR A 157 0.20 -12.86 1.43
CA THR A 157 1.44 -12.44 2.12
C THR A 157 1.21 -11.16 2.92
N CYS A 158 0.53 -10.15 2.34
CA CYS A 158 0.22 -8.89 3.03
C CYS A 158 -0.75 -9.05 4.21
N ALA A 159 -1.60 -10.07 4.20
CA ALA A 159 -2.64 -10.26 5.21
C ALA A 159 -2.10 -10.35 6.64
N ILE A 160 -0.81 -10.63 6.81
CA ILE A 160 -0.17 -10.76 8.12
C ILE A 160 0.02 -9.42 8.85
N PHE A 161 0.09 -8.27 8.14
CA PHE A 161 0.49 -7.02 8.75
C PHE A 161 -0.39 -6.56 9.91
N PRO A 162 -1.72 -6.58 9.86
CA PRO A 162 -2.53 -6.19 11.02
C PRO A 162 -2.18 -7.00 12.27
N LEU A 163 -1.99 -8.31 12.14
CA LEU A 163 -1.60 -9.18 13.25
C LEU A 163 -0.20 -8.88 13.75
N LEU A 164 0.77 -8.63 12.85
CA LEU A 164 2.14 -8.29 13.24
C LEU A 164 2.20 -7.02 14.09
N PHE A 165 1.45 -5.97 13.73
CA PHE A 165 1.43 -4.74 14.50
C PHE A 165 0.73 -4.87 15.85
N MET A 166 -0.14 -5.87 16.06
CA MET A 166 -0.66 -6.22 17.36
C MET A 166 0.38 -6.94 18.23
N MET A 167 1.31 -7.66 17.60
CA MET A 167 2.39 -8.38 18.28
C MET A 167 3.60 -7.50 18.60
N VAL A 168 3.89 -6.53 17.72
CA VAL A 168 5.06 -5.65 17.81
C VAL A 168 4.61 -4.25 18.20
N ARG A 169 4.95 -3.84 19.42
CA ARG A 169 4.73 -2.46 19.86
C ARG A 169 5.89 -1.58 19.40
N LEU A 170 5.64 -0.78 18.39
CA LEU A 170 6.57 0.25 17.94
C LEU A 170 6.41 1.49 18.82
N LYS A 171 7.52 2.12 19.20
CA LYS A 171 7.52 3.42 19.85
C LYS A 171 7.15 4.53 18.84
N GLU A 172 6.64 5.66 19.33
CA GLU A 172 6.26 6.81 18.52
C GLU A 172 7.39 7.27 17.58
N ASP A 173 8.61 7.40 18.11
CA ASP A 173 9.77 7.81 17.32
C ASP A 173 10.12 6.81 16.22
N GLN A 174 9.90 5.52 16.47
CA GLN A 174 10.09 4.47 15.45
C GLN A 174 9.03 4.58 14.35
N ILE A 175 7.76 4.75 14.69
CA ILE A 175 6.67 4.91 13.71
C ILE A 175 6.95 6.15 12.85
N ARG A 176 7.29 7.26 13.48
CA ARG A 176 7.62 8.51 12.79
C ARG A 176 8.79 8.33 11.82
N LYS A 177 9.91 7.77 12.28
CA LYS A 177 11.10 7.53 11.46
C LYS A 177 10.82 6.59 10.30
N LEU A 178 10.13 5.49 10.56
CA LEU A 178 9.79 4.52 9.52
C LEU A 178 8.88 5.12 8.45
N PHE A 179 7.90 5.92 8.85
CA PHE A 179 7.01 6.59 7.90
C PHE A 179 7.76 7.63 7.04
N ILE A 180 8.67 8.39 7.65
CA ILE A 180 9.55 9.31 6.91
C ILE A 180 10.43 8.55 5.91
N ILE A 181 11.05 7.45 6.34
CA ILE A 181 11.86 6.59 5.47
C ILE A 181 11.04 6.03 4.32
N GLN A 182 9.83 5.54 4.58
CA GLN A 182 8.92 5.04 3.56
C GLN A 182 8.61 6.12 2.50
N CYS A 183 8.27 7.33 2.95
CA CYS A 183 7.99 8.44 2.04
C CYS A 183 9.23 8.83 1.21
N ALA A 184 10.40 8.90 1.83
CA ALA A 184 11.65 9.25 1.14
C ALA A 184 12.07 8.18 0.14
N LEU A 185 12.00 6.90 0.52
CA LEU A 185 12.38 5.78 -0.34
C LEU A 185 11.40 5.55 -1.50
N SER A 186 10.21 6.15 -1.48
CA SER A 186 9.32 6.15 -2.65
C SER A 186 9.99 6.76 -3.90
N ALA A 187 11.00 7.63 -3.72
CA ALA A 187 11.82 8.17 -4.80
C ALA A 187 12.53 7.10 -5.65
N THR A 188 12.75 5.90 -5.12
CA THR A 188 13.34 4.78 -5.88
C THR A 188 12.53 4.42 -7.12
N TRP A 189 11.20 4.63 -7.12
CA TRP A 189 10.36 4.45 -8.28
C TRP A 189 10.65 5.45 -9.39
N VAL A 190 10.88 6.73 -9.05
CA VAL A 190 11.25 7.75 -10.07
C VAL A 190 12.64 7.47 -10.62
N ILE A 191 13.58 7.08 -9.77
CA ILE A 191 14.92 6.70 -10.20
C ILE A 191 14.83 5.56 -11.22
N SER A 192 14.06 4.52 -10.90
CA SER A 192 13.83 3.39 -11.80
C SER A 192 13.19 3.81 -13.12
N ASP A 193 12.12 4.60 -13.08
CA ASP A 193 11.34 5.04 -14.24
C ASP A 193 12.18 5.94 -15.17
N VAL A 194 12.89 6.91 -14.60
CA VAL A 194 13.75 7.84 -15.37
C VAL A 194 14.92 7.09 -16.01
N ILE A 195 15.55 6.17 -15.29
CA ILE A 195 16.68 5.39 -15.82
C ILE A 195 16.22 4.45 -16.92
N PHE A 196 15.11 3.75 -16.72
CA PHE A 196 14.55 2.87 -17.76
C PHE A 196 14.24 3.63 -19.03
N THR A 197 13.68 4.84 -18.90
CA THR A 197 13.26 5.64 -20.06
C THR A 197 14.43 6.30 -20.79
N ASN A 198 15.46 6.79 -20.06
CA ASN A 198 16.50 7.63 -20.65
C ASN A 198 17.88 6.95 -20.76
N ALA A 199 18.16 5.95 -19.93
CA ALA A 199 19.45 5.28 -19.86
C ALA A 199 19.30 3.77 -19.51
N PRO A 200 18.60 2.96 -20.34
CA PRO A 200 18.27 1.58 -20.01
C PRO A 200 19.50 0.70 -19.74
N GLY A 201 20.66 1.03 -20.30
CA GLY A 201 21.92 0.31 -20.03
C GLY A 201 22.36 0.34 -18.57
N LEU A 202 21.94 1.35 -17.81
CA LEU A 202 22.26 1.42 -16.36
C LEU A 202 21.48 0.38 -15.52
N PHE A 203 20.45 -0.24 -16.05
CA PHE A 203 19.76 -1.34 -15.38
C PHE A 203 20.66 -2.57 -15.15
N ASN A 204 21.72 -2.71 -15.89
CA ASN A 204 22.73 -3.76 -15.61
C ASN A 204 23.43 -3.53 -14.25
N ILE A 205 23.50 -2.30 -13.78
CA ILE A 205 24.05 -1.94 -12.47
C ILE A 205 22.94 -1.88 -11.41
N LEU A 206 21.76 -1.37 -11.79
CA LEU A 206 20.60 -1.14 -10.91
C LEU A 206 19.57 -2.28 -10.99
N PHE A 207 20.05 -3.51 -11.19
CA PHE A 207 19.23 -4.72 -11.35
C PHE A 207 18.38 -5.06 -10.12
N PHE A 208 18.62 -4.40 -8.99
CA PHE A 208 17.84 -4.50 -7.75
C PHE A 208 16.63 -3.57 -7.72
N LEU A 209 16.40 -2.77 -8.78
CA LEU A 209 15.20 -1.96 -8.95
C LEU A 209 14.22 -2.64 -9.91
N GLU A 210 12.95 -2.67 -9.55
CA GLU A 210 11.89 -3.09 -10.46
C GLU A 210 11.58 -1.97 -11.45
N VAL A 211 11.40 -2.36 -12.69
CA VAL A 211 10.89 -1.44 -13.72
C VAL A 211 9.39 -1.31 -13.51
N PRO A 212 8.84 -0.09 -13.42
CA PRO A 212 7.40 0.10 -13.33
C PRO A 212 6.70 -0.68 -14.46
N GLY A 213 5.76 -1.56 -14.10
CA GLY A 213 5.09 -2.44 -15.07
C GLY A 213 4.42 -1.66 -16.20
N ASP A 214 3.95 -0.48 -15.88
CA ASP A 214 3.36 0.43 -16.81
C ASP A 214 4.41 1.12 -17.70
N ALA A 215 5.63 1.37 -17.23
CA ALA A 215 6.68 1.97 -18.07
C ALA A 215 6.98 1.11 -19.31
N ARG A 216 6.96 -0.21 -19.17
CA ARG A 216 7.12 -1.15 -20.30
C ARG A 216 5.96 -1.06 -21.30
N ASN A 217 4.75 -0.88 -20.81
CA ASN A 217 3.54 -0.75 -21.64
C ASN A 217 3.49 0.62 -22.33
N PHE A 218 4.02 1.66 -21.68
CA PHE A 218 4.05 3.01 -22.22
C PHE A 218 5.06 3.22 -23.33
N GLU A 219 6.08 2.42 -23.41
CA GLU A 219 6.99 2.50 -24.55
C GLU A 219 6.21 2.24 -25.86
N MET A 220 5.24 1.33 -25.84
CA MET A 220 4.33 1.09 -26.96
C MET A 220 3.31 2.24 -27.17
N GLU A 221 2.75 2.78 -26.08
CA GLU A 221 1.84 3.94 -26.18
C GLU A 221 2.57 5.23 -26.58
N ARG A 222 3.80 5.44 -26.09
CA ARG A 222 4.67 6.55 -26.49
C ARG A 222 4.97 6.54 -27.99
N MET A 223 5.24 5.36 -28.55
CA MET A 223 5.42 5.21 -30.00
C MET A 223 4.13 5.53 -30.76
N LYS A 224 2.95 5.28 -30.20
CA LYS A 224 1.66 5.54 -30.84
C LYS A 224 1.20 7.01 -30.71
N MET A 225 1.42 7.66 -29.57
CA MET A 225 0.82 8.98 -29.24
C MET A 225 1.81 10.08 -28.84
N GLY A 226 3.10 9.79 -28.72
CA GLY A 226 4.14 10.80 -28.39
C GLY A 226 4.08 11.37 -26.97
N ILE A 227 3.23 10.83 -26.07
CA ILE A 227 3.05 11.36 -24.71
C ILE A 227 4.03 10.68 -23.76
N ASN A 228 5.05 11.39 -23.33
CA ASN A 228 5.98 10.91 -22.31
C ASN A 228 5.36 11.06 -20.92
N ARG A 229 5.32 9.97 -20.13
CA ARG A 229 4.79 9.95 -18.77
C ARG A 229 5.79 9.27 -17.84
N TYR A 230 6.01 9.89 -16.70
CA TYR A 230 6.72 9.26 -15.58
C TYR A 230 5.70 8.91 -14.50
N GLN A 231 5.12 7.71 -14.59
CA GLN A 231 4.03 7.31 -13.69
C GLN A 231 4.42 7.27 -12.22
N SER A 232 5.65 6.94 -11.95
CA SER A 232 6.27 6.94 -10.63
C SER A 232 6.17 8.28 -9.92
N LEU A 233 6.10 9.41 -10.65
CA LEU A 233 5.89 10.73 -10.07
C LEU A 233 4.57 10.83 -9.27
N ALA A 234 3.57 10.00 -9.57
CA ALA A 234 2.34 9.94 -8.79
C ALA A 234 2.61 9.52 -7.34
N PHE A 235 3.37 8.45 -7.16
CA PHE A 235 3.68 7.90 -5.83
C PHE A 235 4.64 8.80 -5.04
N VAL A 236 5.64 9.33 -5.75
CA VAL A 236 6.66 10.17 -5.12
C VAL A 236 6.08 11.52 -4.70
N SER A 237 5.24 12.14 -5.51
CA SER A 237 4.58 13.39 -5.15
C SER A 237 3.71 13.24 -3.89
N ILE A 238 2.98 12.13 -3.76
CA ILE A 238 2.22 11.81 -2.55
C ILE A 238 3.17 11.67 -1.36
N GLY A 239 4.24 10.87 -1.45
CA GLY A 239 5.21 10.67 -0.38
C GLY A 239 5.89 11.98 0.06
N PHE A 240 6.33 12.83 -0.88
CA PHE A 240 6.94 14.12 -0.56
C PHE A 240 5.95 15.13 0.03
N LEU A 241 4.69 15.07 -0.38
CA LEU A 241 3.65 15.89 0.25
C LEU A 241 3.46 15.50 1.72
N TRP A 242 3.47 14.19 2.03
CA TRP A 242 3.41 13.75 3.42
C TRP A 242 4.64 14.19 4.21
N LEU A 243 5.85 14.12 3.64
CA LEU A 243 7.05 14.66 4.29
C LEU A 243 6.92 16.14 4.63
N LEU A 244 6.35 16.93 3.72
CA LEU A 244 6.09 18.35 3.97
C LEU A 244 5.11 18.55 5.13
N LEU A 245 4.04 17.75 5.18
CA LEU A 245 2.96 17.85 6.18
C LEU A 245 3.34 17.24 7.55
N ILE A 246 4.32 16.33 7.62
CA ILE A 246 4.86 15.84 8.90
C ILE A 246 5.55 16.99 9.65
N LYS A 247 6.24 17.87 8.94
CA LYS A 247 6.99 18.98 9.55
C LYS A 247 6.16 20.25 9.74
N ASN A 248 5.02 20.34 9.05
CA ASN A 248 4.20 21.55 9.06
C ASN A 248 2.73 21.20 9.25
N LYS A 249 2.01 21.99 10.04
CA LYS A 249 0.55 21.89 10.14
C LYS A 249 -0.09 22.41 8.86
N LEU A 250 -1.30 21.94 8.56
CA LEU A 250 -2.04 22.48 7.41
C LEU A 250 -2.35 23.97 7.59
N SER A 251 -2.54 24.43 8.83
CA SER A 251 -2.72 25.85 9.14
C SER A 251 -1.50 26.71 8.81
N ASP A 252 -0.28 26.14 8.81
CA ASP A 252 0.96 26.89 8.52
C ASP A 252 0.99 27.41 7.07
N PHE A 253 0.25 26.77 6.15
CA PHE A 253 0.08 27.25 4.78
C PHE A 253 -0.65 28.60 4.69
N LEU A 254 -1.41 28.94 5.73
CA LEU A 254 -2.15 30.21 5.83
C LEU A 254 -1.42 31.27 6.68
N THR A 255 -0.19 31.00 7.08
CA THR A 255 0.68 31.91 7.87
C THR A 255 1.83 32.43 7.02
N ALA A 256 2.74 33.19 7.62
CA ALA A 256 3.96 33.66 6.95
C ALA A 256 4.83 32.49 6.41
N LYS A 257 4.77 31.31 7.04
CA LYS A 257 5.43 30.09 6.50
C LYS A 257 4.85 29.65 5.16
N GLY A 258 3.61 30.04 4.85
CA GLY A 258 2.95 29.76 3.58
C GLY A 258 3.69 30.31 2.37
N THR A 259 4.50 31.35 2.53
CA THR A 259 5.28 31.94 1.42
C THR A 259 6.22 30.92 0.73
N TRP A 260 6.70 29.93 1.45
CA TRP A 260 7.50 28.85 0.87
C TRP A 260 6.77 27.49 0.82
N LEU A 261 5.84 27.24 1.76
CA LEU A 261 5.08 25.97 1.81
C LEU A 261 4.13 25.83 0.62
N VAL A 262 3.46 26.92 0.23
CA VAL A 262 2.54 26.89 -0.93
C VAL A 262 3.30 26.63 -2.23
N PRO A 263 4.39 27.34 -2.58
CA PRO A 263 5.19 27.00 -3.76
C PRO A 263 5.73 25.57 -3.72
N ALA A 264 6.26 25.10 -2.57
CA ALA A 264 6.74 23.73 -2.42
C ALA A 264 5.62 22.70 -2.68
N GLY A 265 4.45 22.90 -2.09
CA GLY A 265 3.27 22.07 -2.33
C GLY A 265 2.83 22.06 -3.78
N LEU A 266 2.81 23.23 -4.44
CA LEU A 266 2.46 23.36 -5.87
C LEU A 266 3.46 22.62 -6.77
N VAL A 267 4.77 22.70 -6.48
CA VAL A 267 5.79 21.95 -7.23
C VAL A 267 5.57 20.43 -7.07
N ILE A 268 5.31 19.98 -5.85
CA ILE A 268 5.07 18.56 -5.55
C ILE A 268 3.80 18.06 -6.27
N VAL A 269 2.69 18.80 -6.17
CA VAL A 269 1.43 18.45 -6.86
C VAL A 269 1.59 18.54 -8.37
N GLY A 270 2.30 19.56 -8.87
CA GLY A 270 2.64 19.71 -10.27
C GLY A 270 3.45 18.53 -10.82
N ALA A 271 4.44 18.04 -10.07
CA ALA A 271 5.17 16.81 -10.40
C ALA A 271 4.22 15.60 -10.48
N GLY A 272 3.26 15.50 -9.56
CA GLY A 272 2.21 14.48 -9.60
C GLY A 272 1.34 14.56 -10.86
N LEU A 273 1.01 15.76 -11.34
CA LEU A 273 0.27 15.95 -12.60
C LEU A 273 1.06 15.47 -13.83
N LEU A 274 2.40 15.60 -13.81
CA LEU A 274 3.26 15.10 -14.91
C LEU A 274 3.23 13.57 -15.03
N SER A 275 2.78 12.85 -14.02
CA SER A 275 2.51 11.41 -14.12
C SER A 275 1.35 11.08 -15.06
N GLY A 276 0.47 12.04 -15.32
CA GLY A 276 -0.78 11.83 -16.05
C GLY A 276 -1.86 11.06 -15.26
N HIS A 277 -1.60 10.74 -13.97
CA HIS A 277 -2.54 10.03 -13.10
C HIS A 277 -3.48 10.99 -12.37
N ARG A 278 -4.74 11.00 -12.76
CA ARG A 278 -5.81 11.77 -12.10
C ARG A 278 -6.06 11.31 -10.67
N TYR A 279 -5.85 10.03 -10.41
CA TYR A 279 -6.02 9.42 -9.09
C TYR A 279 -5.18 10.12 -8.01
N THR A 280 -3.97 10.56 -8.34
CA THR A 280 -3.09 11.30 -7.43
C THR A 280 -3.77 12.54 -6.88
N VAL A 281 -4.38 13.34 -7.77
CA VAL A 281 -5.09 14.57 -7.35
C VAL A 281 -6.28 14.23 -6.46
N VAL A 282 -7.05 13.20 -6.84
CA VAL A 282 -8.21 12.76 -6.05
C VAL A 282 -7.82 12.35 -4.64
N ILE A 283 -6.77 11.54 -4.48
CA ILE A 283 -6.28 11.13 -3.16
C ILE A 283 -5.79 12.32 -2.35
N ILE A 284 -5.03 13.22 -2.94
CA ILE A 284 -4.57 14.44 -2.25
C ILE A 284 -5.76 15.25 -1.75
N VAL A 285 -6.76 15.49 -2.59
CA VAL A 285 -7.96 16.27 -2.22
C VAL A 285 -8.73 15.57 -1.10
N LEU A 286 -8.95 14.26 -1.18
CA LEU A 286 -9.65 13.52 -0.14
C LEU A 286 -8.89 13.54 1.19
N VAL A 287 -7.58 13.30 1.19
CA VAL A 287 -6.76 13.35 2.41
C VAL A 287 -6.80 14.76 3.01
N MET A 288 -6.63 15.80 2.19
CA MET A 288 -6.71 17.19 2.66
C MET A 288 -8.07 17.50 3.26
N ALA A 289 -9.18 17.02 2.68
CA ALA A 289 -10.53 17.22 3.22
C ALA A 289 -10.65 16.59 4.63
N PHE A 290 -10.18 15.35 4.81
CA PHE A 290 -10.16 14.72 6.13
C PHE A 290 -9.22 15.43 7.12
N MET A 291 -8.05 15.92 6.67
CA MET A 291 -7.13 16.69 7.52
C MET A 291 -7.72 18.03 7.96
N VAL A 292 -8.41 18.75 7.06
CA VAL A 292 -9.14 19.98 7.39
C VAL A 292 -10.17 19.74 8.47
N PHE A 293 -10.89 18.61 8.39
CA PHE A 293 -11.84 18.18 9.43
C PHE A 293 -11.13 17.88 10.76
N THR A 294 -10.05 17.09 10.71
CA THR A 294 -9.30 16.65 11.89
C THR A 294 -8.66 17.82 12.63
N GLN A 295 -8.07 18.77 11.91
CA GLN A 295 -7.39 19.96 12.48
C GLN A 295 -8.36 21.11 12.81
N ARG A 296 -9.66 20.89 12.78
CA ARG A 296 -10.70 21.91 13.06
C ARG A 296 -10.55 23.19 12.22
N LEU A 297 -10.08 23.06 10.98
CA LEU A 297 -9.85 24.21 10.11
C LEU A 297 -11.10 24.67 9.36
N ILE A 298 -12.26 24.07 9.62
CA ILE A 298 -13.55 24.47 9.01
C ILE A 298 -14.03 25.76 9.68
N THR A 299 -13.41 26.87 9.31
CA THR A 299 -13.83 28.21 9.67
C THR A 299 -14.18 29.01 8.41
N MET A 300 -15.02 30.01 8.51
CA MET A 300 -15.40 30.84 7.36
C MET A 300 -14.18 31.45 6.66
N ARG A 301 -13.20 31.92 7.44
CA ARG A 301 -11.95 32.48 6.91
C ARG A 301 -11.16 31.44 6.11
N ASN A 302 -10.99 30.24 6.65
CA ASN A 302 -10.22 29.16 5.99
C ASN A 302 -10.96 28.60 4.78
N ALA A 303 -12.31 28.55 4.83
CA ALA A 303 -13.14 28.17 3.69
C ALA A 303 -12.97 29.18 2.53
N MET A 304 -13.02 30.48 2.83
CA MET A 304 -12.77 31.53 1.84
C MET A 304 -11.35 31.44 1.25
N ALA A 305 -10.33 31.23 2.10
CA ALA A 305 -8.95 31.02 1.63
C ALA A 305 -8.84 29.77 0.73
N GLY A 306 -9.48 28.67 1.10
CA GLY A 306 -9.53 27.45 0.29
C GLY A 306 -10.21 27.66 -1.06
N ILE A 307 -11.33 28.38 -1.08
CA ILE A 307 -12.03 28.76 -2.32
C ILE A 307 -11.14 29.63 -3.20
N LEU A 308 -10.43 30.60 -2.61
CA LEU A 308 -9.51 31.46 -3.34
C LEU A 308 -8.35 30.66 -3.96
N VAL A 309 -7.74 29.75 -3.20
CA VAL A 309 -6.66 28.86 -3.69
C VAL A 309 -7.18 27.98 -4.82
N LEU A 310 -8.38 27.40 -4.67
CA LEU A 310 -9.01 26.60 -5.70
C LEU A 310 -9.29 27.43 -6.96
N ALA A 311 -9.86 28.61 -6.82
CA ALA A 311 -10.14 29.52 -7.93
C ALA A 311 -8.86 29.92 -8.65
N LEU A 312 -7.79 30.25 -7.92
CA LEU A 312 -6.48 30.56 -8.47
C LEU A 312 -5.89 29.35 -9.22
N GLY A 313 -5.96 28.17 -8.61
CA GLY A 313 -5.50 26.91 -9.24
C GLY A 313 -6.25 26.60 -10.53
N LEU A 314 -7.57 26.78 -10.56
CA LEU A 314 -8.38 26.65 -11.76
C LEU A 314 -8.02 27.69 -12.80
N THR A 315 -7.88 28.96 -12.42
CA THR A 315 -7.50 30.06 -13.34
C THR A 315 -6.16 29.77 -14.00
N ILE A 316 -5.16 29.32 -13.23
CA ILE A 316 -3.84 28.93 -13.75
C ILE A 316 -4.00 27.71 -14.68
N SER A 317 -4.80 26.73 -14.28
CA SER A 317 -5.03 25.53 -15.11
C SER A 317 -5.68 25.88 -16.45
N TYR A 318 -6.69 26.75 -16.46
CA TYR A 318 -7.35 27.16 -17.72
C TYR A 318 -6.47 28.08 -18.56
N GLY A 319 -5.71 29.00 -17.93
CA GLY A 319 -4.88 29.96 -18.65
C GLY A 319 -3.60 29.37 -19.25
N PHE A 320 -3.07 28.31 -18.64
CA PHE A 320 -1.77 27.75 -19.05
C PHE A 320 -1.85 26.29 -19.54
N ALA A 321 -3.04 25.68 -19.59
CA ALA A 321 -3.21 24.28 -19.95
C ALA A 321 -2.48 23.89 -21.25
N GLU A 322 -2.66 24.67 -22.31
CA GLU A 322 -2.05 24.41 -23.63
C GLU A 322 -0.51 24.45 -23.63
N ARG A 323 0.08 25.20 -22.67
CA ARG A 323 1.53 25.34 -22.55
C ARG A 323 2.16 24.29 -21.66
N MET A 324 1.34 23.52 -20.92
CA MET A 324 1.81 22.43 -20.07
C MET A 324 2.26 21.22 -20.88
N PRO A 325 3.14 20.36 -20.36
CA PRO A 325 3.45 19.07 -20.98
C PRO A 325 2.19 18.24 -21.24
N LEU A 326 2.17 17.46 -22.32
CA LEU A 326 0.99 16.67 -22.74
C LEU A 326 0.44 15.76 -21.65
N ALA A 327 1.32 15.21 -20.76
CA ALA A 327 0.91 14.39 -19.63
C ALA A 327 0.04 15.19 -18.63
N ALA A 328 0.42 16.43 -18.32
CA ALA A 328 -0.36 17.31 -17.44
C ALA A 328 -1.66 17.74 -18.14
N GLN A 329 -1.62 18.09 -19.42
CA GLN A 329 -2.82 18.41 -20.22
C GLN A 329 -3.83 17.26 -20.21
N ARG A 330 -3.35 16.02 -20.32
CA ARG A 330 -4.17 14.82 -20.21
C ARG A 330 -4.87 14.71 -18.84
N ALA A 331 -4.14 14.98 -17.76
CA ALA A 331 -4.74 14.96 -16.41
C ALA A 331 -5.84 16.02 -16.27
N LEU A 332 -5.61 17.21 -16.85
CA LEU A 332 -6.55 18.33 -16.81
C LEU A 332 -7.72 18.20 -17.82
N SER A 333 -7.61 17.35 -18.83
CA SER A 333 -8.63 17.20 -19.89
C SER A 333 -10.03 16.80 -19.41
N VAL A 334 -10.17 16.42 -18.14
CA VAL A 334 -11.47 16.12 -17.47
C VAL A 334 -12.24 17.38 -17.13
N LEU A 335 -11.54 18.53 -16.95
CA LEU A 335 -12.19 19.77 -16.59
C LEU A 335 -13.05 20.26 -17.75
N PRO A 336 -14.31 20.62 -17.52
CA PRO A 336 -15.21 21.09 -18.57
C PRO A 336 -14.72 22.40 -19.16
N GLY A 337 -14.72 22.50 -20.50
CA GLY A 337 -14.35 23.72 -21.20
C GLY A 337 -12.85 24.04 -21.26
N ILE A 338 -11.97 23.19 -20.70
CA ILE A 338 -10.53 23.41 -20.79
C ILE A 338 -10.01 23.15 -22.21
N THR A 339 -9.16 24.04 -22.71
CA THR A 339 -8.46 23.85 -23.98
C THR A 339 -7.15 23.13 -23.75
N VAL A 340 -6.98 21.97 -24.38
CA VAL A 340 -5.78 21.12 -24.31
C VAL A 340 -5.51 20.56 -25.71
N HIS A 341 -4.27 20.12 -25.93
CA HIS A 341 -3.88 19.48 -27.19
C HIS A 341 -4.80 18.31 -27.53
N ARG A 342 -5.11 18.14 -28.81
CA ARG A 342 -6.05 17.13 -29.31
C ARG A 342 -5.68 15.72 -28.83
N ASP A 343 -4.40 15.35 -28.90
CA ASP A 343 -3.95 13.99 -28.53
C ASP A 343 -4.08 13.73 -27.03
N ALA A 344 -3.78 14.74 -26.18
CA ALA A 344 -3.98 14.64 -24.74
C ALA A 344 -5.47 14.49 -24.38
N ARG A 345 -6.38 15.15 -25.12
CA ARG A 345 -7.82 15.04 -24.96
C ARG A 345 -8.34 13.68 -25.39
N LEU A 346 -7.92 13.20 -26.57
CA LEU A 346 -8.34 11.89 -27.09
C LEU A 346 -7.91 10.76 -26.17
N ASP A 347 -6.65 10.76 -25.72
CA ASP A 347 -6.14 9.76 -24.78
C ASP A 347 -6.86 9.84 -23.41
N GLY A 348 -7.16 11.05 -22.94
CA GLY A 348 -7.95 11.24 -21.75
C GLY A 348 -9.36 10.66 -21.84
N LEU A 349 -10.05 10.89 -22.95
CA LEU A 349 -11.42 10.40 -23.22
C LEU A 349 -11.44 8.88 -23.44
N SER A 350 -10.48 8.34 -24.21
CA SER A 350 -10.38 6.90 -24.47
C SER A 350 -10.21 6.11 -23.18
N THR A 351 -9.35 6.61 -22.26
CA THR A 351 -9.17 5.99 -20.93
C THR A 351 -10.48 6.00 -20.11
N MET A 352 -11.26 7.07 -20.17
CA MET A 352 -12.54 7.14 -19.45
C MET A 352 -13.55 6.17 -20.05
N GLU A 353 -13.63 6.09 -21.37
CA GLU A 353 -14.54 5.16 -22.06
C GLU A 353 -14.16 3.70 -21.78
N THR A 354 -12.86 3.36 -21.87
CA THR A 354 -12.39 2.03 -21.47
C THR A 354 -12.83 1.65 -20.07
N ARG A 355 -12.67 2.55 -19.09
CA ARG A 355 -13.13 2.30 -17.73
C ARG A 355 -14.64 2.16 -17.62
N ARG A 356 -15.39 2.93 -18.38
CA ARG A 356 -16.87 2.81 -18.44
C ARG A 356 -17.27 1.44 -18.96
N VAL A 357 -16.70 1.01 -20.07
CA VAL A 357 -16.96 -0.31 -20.65
C VAL A 357 -16.59 -1.42 -19.68
N LEU A 358 -15.41 -1.37 -19.06
CA LEU A 358 -14.96 -2.37 -18.10
C LEU A 358 -15.90 -2.46 -16.88
N ARG A 359 -16.43 -1.34 -16.38
CA ARG A 359 -17.41 -1.36 -15.29
C ARG A 359 -18.73 -2.01 -15.73
N VAL A 360 -19.20 -1.70 -16.93
CA VAL A 360 -20.44 -2.31 -17.48
C VAL A 360 -20.24 -3.82 -17.65
N GLU A 361 -19.14 -4.26 -18.23
CA GLU A 361 -18.82 -5.69 -18.36
C GLU A 361 -18.66 -6.36 -16.99
N GLY A 362 -17.99 -5.69 -16.04
CA GLY A 362 -17.88 -6.18 -14.66
C GLY A 362 -19.24 -6.38 -14.00
N LEU A 363 -20.19 -5.42 -14.17
CA LEU A 363 -21.55 -5.55 -13.64
C LEU A 363 -22.30 -6.74 -14.24
N LYS A 364 -22.11 -7.02 -15.53
CA LYS A 364 -22.72 -8.21 -16.18
C LYS A 364 -22.13 -9.50 -15.59
N MET A 365 -20.81 -9.53 -15.39
CA MET A 365 -20.11 -10.69 -14.84
C MET A 365 -20.45 -10.96 -13.37
N MET A 366 -20.89 -9.97 -12.59
CA MET A 366 -21.23 -10.16 -11.18
C MET A 366 -22.28 -11.24 -10.94
N SER A 367 -23.27 -11.38 -11.83
CA SER A 367 -24.30 -12.41 -11.71
C SER A 367 -23.78 -13.82 -11.95
N GLU A 368 -22.78 -13.96 -12.83
CA GLU A 368 -22.15 -15.25 -13.16
C GLU A 368 -21.25 -15.74 -12.04
N TYR A 369 -20.51 -14.81 -11.41
CA TYR A 369 -19.51 -15.11 -10.37
C TYR A 369 -19.96 -14.73 -8.96
N LEU A 370 -21.27 -14.65 -8.71
CA LEU A 370 -21.85 -14.12 -7.48
C LEU A 370 -21.35 -14.84 -6.21
N TRP A 371 -21.38 -16.17 -6.20
CA TRP A 371 -21.06 -16.95 -5.00
C TRP A 371 -19.57 -17.26 -4.88
N VAL A 372 -19.01 -17.77 -5.95
CA VAL A 372 -17.57 -18.06 -6.05
C VAL A 372 -17.00 -17.16 -7.13
N GLY A 373 -16.09 -16.29 -6.73
CA GLY A 373 -15.46 -15.39 -7.66
C GLY A 373 -14.81 -16.10 -8.84
N ARG A 374 -14.55 -15.35 -9.89
CA ARG A 374 -13.78 -15.80 -11.05
C ARG A 374 -12.33 -16.17 -10.71
N GLY A 375 -11.78 -15.55 -9.64
CA GLY A 375 -10.36 -15.62 -9.32
C GLY A 375 -9.53 -14.59 -10.10
N PHE A 376 -8.23 -14.56 -9.82
CA PHE A 376 -7.29 -13.64 -10.42
C PHE A 376 -6.51 -14.31 -11.56
N GLY A 377 -6.48 -13.66 -12.73
CA GLY A 377 -5.55 -14.02 -13.78
C GLY A 377 -5.82 -15.34 -14.52
N GLN A 378 -7.06 -15.74 -14.65
CA GLN A 378 -7.43 -16.79 -15.57
C GLN A 378 -7.40 -16.26 -17.02
N SER A 379 -6.26 -16.39 -17.67
CA SER A 379 -6.22 -16.32 -19.12
C SER A 379 -6.63 -17.70 -19.67
N GLY A 380 -7.78 -17.75 -20.31
CA GLY A 380 -8.09 -18.89 -21.17
C GLY A 380 -6.95 -19.10 -22.18
N PHE A 381 -6.60 -20.34 -22.42
CA PHE A 381 -5.49 -20.76 -23.30
C PHE A 381 -5.62 -20.33 -24.79
N GLY A 382 -6.61 -19.48 -25.13
CA GLY A 382 -7.04 -19.31 -26.54
C GLY A 382 -6.41 -18.17 -27.30
N ASP A 383 -5.90 -17.12 -26.66
CA ASP A 383 -5.54 -15.94 -27.42
C ASP A 383 -4.28 -15.24 -26.89
N HIS A 384 -3.12 -15.85 -27.17
CA HIS A 384 -1.82 -15.26 -26.83
C HIS A 384 -1.60 -13.88 -27.48
N SER A 385 -2.24 -13.59 -28.60
CA SER A 385 -2.11 -12.30 -29.31
C SER A 385 -2.76 -11.15 -28.57
N LEU A 386 -3.91 -11.37 -27.89
CA LEU A 386 -4.62 -10.36 -27.12
C LEU A 386 -4.00 -10.10 -25.74
N GLN A 387 -3.17 -11.03 -25.24
CA GLN A 387 -2.47 -10.85 -23.95
C GLN A 387 -1.40 -9.76 -23.98
N TRP A 388 -0.94 -9.37 -25.13
CA TRP A 388 0.15 -8.42 -25.33
C TRP A 388 -0.31 -7.00 -25.65
N ASP A 389 -1.60 -6.80 -25.94
CA ASP A 389 -2.13 -5.45 -26.13
C ASP A 389 -2.74 -4.89 -24.83
N PRO A 390 -1.99 -4.10 -24.06
CA PRO A 390 -2.48 -3.52 -22.80
C PRO A 390 -3.60 -2.50 -23.00
N THR A 391 -3.92 -2.13 -24.23
CA THR A 391 -5.03 -1.23 -24.58
C THR A 391 -6.33 -2.00 -24.83
N ALA A 392 -6.26 -3.31 -25.03
CA ALA A 392 -7.43 -4.14 -25.27
C ALA A 392 -8.29 -4.32 -24.01
N ILE A 393 -9.60 -4.13 -24.13
CA ILE A 393 -10.57 -4.35 -23.05
C ILE A 393 -10.45 -5.77 -22.49
N THR A 394 -10.29 -6.75 -23.36
CA THR A 394 -10.09 -8.17 -23.02
C THR A 394 -8.88 -8.41 -22.12
N TYR A 395 -7.78 -7.68 -22.33
CA TYR A 395 -6.60 -7.73 -21.47
C TYR A 395 -6.93 -7.34 -20.02
N HIS A 396 -7.64 -6.23 -19.82
CA HIS A 396 -8.04 -5.79 -18.48
C HIS A 396 -9.01 -6.76 -17.82
N ILE A 397 -10.01 -7.27 -18.58
CA ILE A 397 -10.95 -8.27 -18.07
C ILE A 397 -10.20 -9.54 -17.67
N ASN A 398 -9.26 -10.02 -18.46
CA ASN A 398 -8.47 -11.21 -18.15
C ASN A 398 -7.62 -11.03 -16.89
N GLN A 399 -7.16 -9.82 -16.60
CA GLN A 399 -6.47 -9.49 -15.37
C GLN A 399 -7.38 -9.23 -14.15
N GLY A 400 -8.70 -9.26 -14.34
CA GLY A 400 -9.65 -8.94 -13.28
C GLY A 400 -9.71 -7.45 -12.92
N ARG A 401 -9.27 -6.56 -13.82
CA ARG A 401 -9.21 -5.11 -13.60
C ARG A 401 -10.46 -4.42 -14.12
N PHE A 402 -11.29 -3.95 -13.20
CA PHE A 402 -12.54 -3.22 -13.51
C PHE A 402 -12.47 -1.75 -13.14
N TYR A 403 -11.34 -1.29 -12.57
CA TYR A 403 -11.14 0.09 -12.09
C TYR A 403 -12.25 0.58 -11.16
N ASN A 404 -12.85 -0.34 -10.43
CA ASN A 404 -13.77 -0.11 -9.32
C ASN A 404 -13.60 -1.27 -8.35
N GLY A 405 -13.21 -0.96 -7.12
CA GLY A 405 -12.85 -1.98 -6.12
C GLY A 405 -14.01 -2.89 -5.75
N PHE A 406 -15.23 -2.33 -5.64
CA PHE A 406 -16.41 -3.12 -5.31
C PHE A 406 -16.77 -4.12 -6.43
N ILE A 407 -16.82 -3.66 -7.68
CA ILE A 407 -17.09 -4.52 -8.85
C ILE A 407 -15.98 -5.58 -8.96
N GLY A 408 -14.73 -5.16 -8.83
CA GLY A 408 -13.58 -6.06 -8.88
C GLY A 408 -13.62 -7.14 -7.81
N LEU A 409 -13.98 -6.80 -6.57
CA LEU A 409 -14.15 -7.78 -5.48
C LEU A 409 -15.28 -8.76 -5.79
N MET A 410 -16.44 -8.26 -6.19
CA MET A 410 -17.61 -9.11 -6.52
C MET A 410 -17.29 -10.10 -7.63
N VAL A 411 -16.63 -9.66 -8.70
CA VAL A 411 -16.28 -10.54 -9.82
C VAL A 411 -15.16 -11.51 -9.46
N ASN A 412 -14.10 -11.03 -8.79
CA ASN A 412 -12.89 -11.84 -8.58
C ASN A 412 -12.99 -12.76 -7.36
N THR A 413 -13.73 -12.36 -6.29
CA THR A 413 -13.81 -13.11 -5.03
C THR A 413 -15.23 -13.46 -4.61
N GLY A 414 -16.24 -13.07 -5.39
CA GLY A 414 -17.64 -13.33 -5.11
C GLY A 414 -18.17 -12.54 -3.90
N LEU A 415 -19.40 -12.87 -3.51
CA LEU A 415 -20.10 -12.20 -2.41
C LEU A 415 -19.38 -12.35 -1.08
N PHE A 416 -18.92 -13.57 -0.76
CA PHE A 416 -18.26 -13.84 0.53
C PHE A 416 -16.94 -13.07 0.66
N GLY A 417 -16.10 -13.08 -0.40
CA GLY A 417 -14.85 -12.31 -0.39
C GLY A 417 -15.10 -10.81 -0.28
N THR A 418 -16.11 -10.32 -0.97
CA THR A 418 -16.53 -8.92 -0.87
C THR A 418 -17.01 -8.57 0.54
N CYS A 419 -17.86 -9.38 1.16
CA CYS A 419 -18.33 -9.15 2.52
C CYS A 419 -17.20 -9.12 3.54
N PHE A 420 -16.25 -10.06 3.49
CA PHE A 420 -15.12 -10.07 4.40
C PHE A 420 -14.18 -8.89 4.16
N MET A 421 -13.93 -8.52 2.91
CA MET A 421 -13.12 -7.34 2.60
C MET A 421 -13.81 -6.05 3.07
N LEU A 422 -15.10 -5.90 2.88
CA LEU A 422 -15.87 -4.77 3.39
C LEU A 422 -15.88 -4.72 4.92
N LEU A 423 -15.98 -5.88 5.60
CA LEU A 423 -15.85 -5.97 7.06
C LEU A 423 -14.47 -5.46 7.52
N PHE A 424 -13.41 -5.88 6.84
CA PHE A 424 -12.05 -5.41 7.11
C PHE A 424 -11.93 -3.89 6.93
N LEU A 425 -12.40 -3.36 5.79
CA LEU A 425 -12.37 -1.92 5.50
C LEU A 425 -13.20 -1.12 6.50
N PHE A 426 -14.38 -1.61 6.86
CA PHE A 426 -15.24 -0.97 7.86
C PHE A 426 -14.58 -0.94 9.24
N ALA A 427 -14.06 -2.09 9.70
CA ALA A 427 -13.38 -2.17 11.00
C ALA A 427 -12.15 -1.24 11.05
N GLY A 428 -11.36 -1.18 9.98
CA GLY A 428 -10.25 -0.24 9.86
C GLY A 428 -10.71 1.22 9.84
N SER A 429 -11.85 1.52 9.21
CA SER A 429 -12.42 2.87 9.21
C SER A 429 -12.89 3.29 10.61
N VAL A 430 -13.41 2.37 11.41
CA VAL A 430 -13.75 2.65 12.82
C VAL A 430 -12.48 3.00 13.62
N VAL A 431 -11.38 2.28 13.41
CA VAL A 431 -10.08 2.60 14.04
C VAL A 431 -9.59 3.98 13.58
N ALA A 432 -9.61 4.24 12.27
CA ALA A 432 -9.20 5.52 11.71
C ALA A 432 -10.02 6.69 12.27
N MET A 433 -11.33 6.53 12.39
CA MET A 433 -12.22 7.55 12.97
C MET A 433 -11.93 7.79 14.45
N LYS A 434 -11.64 6.74 15.23
CA LYS A 434 -11.22 6.91 16.64
C LYS A 434 -9.96 7.78 16.73
N VAL A 435 -8.96 7.51 15.90
CA VAL A 435 -7.72 8.32 15.84
C VAL A 435 -8.03 9.76 15.39
N ILE A 436 -8.85 9.95 14.35
CA ILE A 436 -9.25 11.27 13.85
C ILE A 436 -9.97 12.10 14.94
N PHE A 437 -10.94 11.50 15.65
CA PHE A 437 -11.65 12.20 16.71
C PHE A 437 -10.73 12.51 17.90
N HIS A 438 -9.88 11.58 18.31
CA HIS A 438 -8.87 11.82 19.32
C HIS A 438 -7.99 13.03 18.98
N LEU A 439 -7.42 13.03 17.76
CA LEU A 439 -6.57 14.13 17.29
C LEU A 439 -7.36 15.45 17.11
N ARG A 440 -8.64 15.36 16.83
CA ARG A 440 -9.52 16.52 16.75
C ARG A 440 -9.77 17.14 18.13
N GLU A 441 -9.83 16.33 19.18
CA GLU A 441 -10.03 16.78 20.57
C GLU A 441 -8.75 17.36 21.17
N HIS A 442 -7.62 16.66 21.04
CA HIS A 442 -6.36 16.99 21.69
C HIS A 442 -5.38 17.80 20.81
N GLY A 443 -5.73 18.02 19.53
CA GLY A 443 -4.88 18.75 18.59
C GLY A 443 -3.83 17.89 17.88
N VAL A 444 -3.14 18.52 16.91
CA VAL A 444 -2.11 17.89 16.06
C VAL A 444 -0.83 18.73 16.19
N GLU A 445 -0.20 18.66 17.37
CA GLU A 445 0.89 19.59 17.72
C GLU A 445 2.28 19.06 17.30
N ASP A 446 2.56 17.80 17.55
CA ASP A 446 3.87 17.17 17.33
C ASP A 446 3.94 16.34 16.03
N ASP A 447 5.16 15.94 15.64
CA ASP A 447 5.41 15.17 14.44
C ASP A 447 4.68 13.82 14.42
N PHE A 448 4.53 13.15 15.58
CA PHE A 448 3.84 11.86 15.67
C PHE A 448 2.33 12.01 15.49
N SER A 449 1.73 13.03 16.12
CA SER A 449 0.31 13.36 15.92
C SER A 449 0.01 13.70 14.47
N ARG A 450 0.95 14.38 13.76
CA ARG A 450 0.83 14.65 12.33
C ARG A 450 0.93 13.39 11.48
N VAL A 451 1.85 12.46 11.80
CA VAL A 451 1.92 11.15 11.14
C VAL A 451 0.62 10.38 11.36
N SER A 452 0.11 10.32 12.59
CA SER A 452 -1.15 9.63 12.92
C SER A 452 -2.34 10.24 12.17
N CYS A 453 -2.37 11.57 12.03
CA CYS A 453 -3.37 12.28 11.23
C CYS A 453 -3.29 11.87 9.76
N ILE A 454 -2.09 11.89 9.16
CA ILE A 454 -1.88 11.51 7.75
C ILE A 454 -2.30 10.06 7.52
N VAL A 455 -1.85 9.12 8.35
CA VAL A 455 -2.15 7.68 8.21
C VAL A 455 -3.67 7.44 8.27
N SER A 456 -4.36 8.07 9.22
CA SER A 456 -5.81 7.90 9.40
C SER A 456 -6.61 8.55 8.27
N CYS A 457 -6.25 9.77 7.87
CA CYS A 457 -6.88 10.46 6.74
C CYS A 457 -6.62 9.73 5.41
N LEU A 458 -5.42 9.18 5.22
CA LEU A 458 -5.06 8.39 4.04
C LEU A 458 -5.86 7.08 3.98
N TRP A 459 -6.08 6.40 5.12
CA TRP A 459 -6.97 5.25 5.17
C TRP A 459 -8.36 5.59 4.68
N MET A 460 -8.98 6.63 5.25
CA MET A 460 -10.33 7.05 4.88
C MET A 460 -10.42 7.44 3.41
N ALA A 461 -9.44 8.19 2.91
CA ALA A 461 -9.37 8.57 1.51
C ALA A 461 -9.24 7.36 0.58
N ASN A 462 -8.39 6.39 0.92
CA ASN A 462 -8.20 5.18 0.14
C ASN A 462 -9.47 4.31 0.13
N VAL A 463 -10.20 4.18 1.25
CA VAL A 463 -11.47 3.44 1.31
C VAL A 463 -12.51 4.08 0.39
N VAL A 464 -12.68 5.41 0.48
CA VAL A 464 -13.61 6.15 -0.41
C VAL A 464 -13.21 5.98 -1.88
N ALA A 465 -11.93 6.16 -2.18
CA ALA A 465 -11.43 6.02 -3.54
C ALA A 465 -11.61 4.60 -4.08
N PHE A 466 -11.28 3.59 -3.29
CA PHE A 466 -11.37 2.18 -3.67
C PHE A 466 -12.81 1.76 -4.00
N ILE A 467 -13.76 2.14 -3.15
CA ILE A 467 -15.16 1.73 -3.33
C ILE A 467 -15.84 2.55 -4.42
N ALA A 468 -15.70 3.87 -4.39
CA ALA A 468 -16.52 4.78 -5.19
C ALA A 468 -15.88 5.24 -6.51
N LEU A 469 -14.56 5.45 -6.53
CA LEU A 469 -13.91 6.18 -7.62
C LEU A 469 -13.03 5.29 -8.50
N HIS A 470 -12.03 4.65 -7.89
CA HIS A 470 -11.03 3.87 -8.58
C HIS A 470 -10.35 2.91 -7.62
N GLY A 471 -10.47 1.60 -7.87
CA GLY A 471 -9.82 0.57 -7.08
C GLY A 471 -9.59 -0.68 -7.90
N ASP A 472 -8.47 -1.32 -7.64
CA ASP A 472 -8.08 -2.59 -8.23
C ASP A 472 -8.08 -3.66 -7.16
N SER A 473 -9.03 -4.61 -7.25
CA SER A 473 -9.25 -5.64 -6.23
C SER A 473 -8.06 -6.59 -6.06
N GLU A 474 -7.25 -6.75 -7.10
CA GLU A 474 -6.04 -7.58 -7.07
C GLU A 474 -4.95 -7.01 -6.15
N TYR A 475 -5.02 -5.74 -5.81
CA TYR A 475 -4.11 -5.07 -4.88
C TYR A 475 -4.76 -4.67 -3.54
N ALA A 476 -6.00 -5.10 -3.28
CA ALA A 476 -6.76 -4.64 -2.12
C ALA A 476 -6.01 -4.89 -0.79
N MET A 477 -5.60 -6.12 -0.51
CA MET A 477 -4.84 -6.41 0.72
C MET A 477 -3.47 -5.72 0.75
N LYS A 478 -2.79 -5.59 -0.38
CA LYS A 478 -1.55 -4.81 -0.46
C LYS A 478 -1.78 -3.36 -0.04
N THR A 479 -2.84 -2.74 -0.53
CA THR A 479 -3.14 -1.32 -0.25
C THR A 479 -3.50 -1.09 1.21
N PHE A 480 -4.33 -1.97 1.80
CA PHE A 480 -4.95 -1.70 3.09
C PHE A 480 -4.27 -2.38 4.28
N SER A 481 -3.63 -3.52 4.10
CA SER A 481 -3.15 -4.35 5.20
C SER A 481 -2.06 -3.66 6.03
N LEU A 482 -1.04 -3.08 5.38
CA LEU A 482 0.02 -2.35 6.06
C LEU A 482 -0.52 -1.06 6.72
N GLN A 483 -1.42 -0.36 6.04
CA GLN A 483 -2.07 0.84 6.60
C GLN A 483 -2.89 0.50 7.84
N ALA A 484 -3.61 -0.64 7.85
CA ALA A 484 -4.33 -1.12 9.02
C ALA A 484 -3.38 -1.36 10.20
N GLY A 485 -2.23 -1.98 9.94
CA GLY A 485 -1.19 -2.16 10.96
C GLY A 485 -0.69 -0.83 11.54
N LEU A 486 -0.39 0.14 10.68
CA LEU A 486 0.03 1.48 11.12
C LEU A 486 -1.06 2.21 11.90
N LEU A 487 -2.34 2.08 11.50
CA LEU A 487 -3.47 2.63 12.25
C LEU A 487 -3.57 2.07 13.67
N ILE A 488 -3.42 0.75 13.80
CA ILE A 488 -3.41 0.06 15.10
C ILE A 488 -2.27 0.61 15.97
N ALA A 489 -1.06 0.73 15.40
CA ALA A 489 0.08 1.27 16.12
C ALA A 489 -0.13 2.72 16.56
N CYS A 490 -0.67 3.57 15.68
CA CYS A 490 -1.01 4.96 16.02
C CYS A 490 -2.06 5.04 17.13
N GLN A 491 -3.12 4.22 17.05
CA GLN A 491 -4.18 4.18 18.08
C GLN A 491 -3.63 3.82 19.45
N TYR A 492 -2.73 2.81 19.52
CA TYR A 492 -2.14 2.40 20.80
C TYR A 492 -1.29 3.50 21.41
N MET A 493 -0.40 4.08 20.64
CA MET A 493 0.48 5.12 21.15
C MET A 493 -0.28 6.37 21.62
N LEU A 494 -1.32 6.78 20.91
CA LEU A 494 -2.16 7.90 21.33
C LEU A 494 -2.93 7.58 22.63
N ARG A 495 -3.40 6.33 22.79
CA ARG A 495 -4.06 5.90 24.02
C ARG A 495 -3.10 5.80 25.21
N ASP A 496 -1.88 5.32 24.98
CA ASP A 496 -0.87 5.21 26.03
C ASP A 496 -0.46 6.60 26.55
N ARG A 497 -0.37 7.62 25.69
CA ARG A 497 -0.18 9.03 26.10
C ARG A 497 -1.22 9.50 27.12
N LEU A 498 -2.51 9.23 26.88
CA LEU A 498 -3.58 9.60 27.82
C LEU A 498 -3.47 8.92 29.19
N ARG A 499 -2.83 7.76 29.25
CA ARG A 499 -2.61 7.04 30.52
C ARG A 499 -1.41 7.57 31.30
N GLU A 500 -0.45 8.18 30.60
CA GLU A 500 0.76 8.76 31.19
C GLU A 500 0.55 10.22 31.64
N GLU A 501 -0.48 10.91 31.13
CA GLU A 501 -0.84 12.26 31.61
C GLU A 501 -1.43 12.17 33.03
N PRO A 502 -0.84 12.87 34.03
CA PRO A 502 -1.35 12.86 35.40
C PRO A 502 -2.75 13.50 35.43
N PRO A 503 -3.69 12.96 36.26
CA PRO A 503 -5.08 13.39 36.29
C PRO A 503 -5.30 14.88 36.68
N GLU A 504 -4.29 15.55 37.18
CA GLU A 504 -4.37 16.97 37.58
C GLU A 504 -4.50 17.97 36.42
N GLN A 505 -4.21 17.57 35.16
CA GLN A 505 -4.34 18.48 34.01
C GLN A 505 -5.73 18.45 33.35
N LEU A 506 -6.57 17.48 33.72
CA LEU A 506 -7.92 17.31 33.15
C LEU A 506 -8.99 18.17 33.84
N GLU A 507 -8.67 18.79 34.99
CA GLU A 507 -9.64 19.62 35.74
C GLU A 507 -9.54 21.13 35.43
N LEU A 508 -8.64 21.58 34.55
CA LEU A 508 -8.38 23.00 34.29
C LEU A 508 -8.72 23.49 32.88
N GLU A 509 -9.31 22.66 32.01
CA GLU A 509 -9.87 23.08 30.73
C GLU A 509 -11.41 22.88 30.69
#